data_b719c35ce32341286ae127dc3cecfbfe
#
_entry.id   b719c35ce32341286ae127dc3cecfbfe
#
_cell.length_a   1.000
_cell.length_b   1.000
_cell.length_c   1.000
_cell.angle_alpha   90.00
_cell.angle_beta   90.00
_cell.angle_gamma   90.00
#
_symmetry.space_group_name_H-M   'P 1'
#
loop_
_entity.id
_entity.type
_entity.pdbx_description
1 polymer ?
#
loop_
_entity_poly.entity_id
_entity_poly.type
_entity_poly.pdbx_seq_one_letter_code
_entity_poly.pdbx_strand_id
1 'polypeptide(L)'
;MARLLLLTNSSSASADVMPALGLLQHDVKILPIEASVLVEPPVVDCLLIDARRDLPAAKSFTKLITSTGVDVPIMAITTEGGLSAINADWGIADVILDTAGPAEVDARIRIVIGKDAITQLANNP
;
A
#
# COMPACT_ATOMS: atom_id res chain seq x y z
N MET A 1 16.30 0.32 3.07
CA MET A 1 15.35 1.37 2.68
C MET A 1 14.50 0.91 1.50
N ALA A 2 13.20 0.96 1.61
CA ALA A 2 12.29 0.53 0.55
C ALA A 2 11.77 1.72 -0.26
N ARG A 3 11.42 1.48 -1.51
CA ARG A 3 10.73 2.45 -2.36
C ARG A 3 9.24 2.16 -2.27
N LEU A 4 8.48 3.14 -1.78
CA LEU A 4 7.04 3.00 -1.53
C LEU A 4 6.26 3.99 -2.40
N LEU A 5 5.13 3.55 -2.91
CA LEU A 5 4.15 4.43 -3.55
C LEU A 5 2.94 4.52 -2.65
N LEU A 6 2.65 5.72 -2.16
CA LEU A 6 1.45 6.00 -1.38
C LEU A 6 0.39 6.60 -2.29
N LEU A 7 -0.71 5.88 -2.46
CA LEU A 7 -1.87 6.35 -3.23
C LEU A 7 -2.89 6.95 -2.27
N THR A 8 -3.11 8.24 -2.37
CA THR A 8 -4.04 8.96 -1.51
C THR A 8 -4.60 10.18 -2.23
N ASN A 9 -5.84 10.52 -1.93
CA ASN A 9 -6.46 11.75 -2.40
C ASN A 9 -6.31 12.89 -1.39
N SER A 10 -5.63 12.63 -0.27
CA SER A 10 -5.25 13.68 0.66
C SER A 10 -4.21 14.60 0.03
N SER A 11 -4.38 15.91 0.16
CA SER A 11 -3.40 16.88 -0.30
C SER A 11 -2.22 17.04 0.65
N SER A 12 -2.24 16.33 1.75
CA SER A 12 -1.24 16.43 2.82
C SER A 12 -0.05 15.51 2.59
N ALA A 13 1.00 15.71 3.37
CA ALA A 13 2.20 14.86 3.34
C ALA A 13 1.89 13.43 3.82
N SER A 14 2.76 12.47 3.51
CA SER A 14 2.59 11.07 3.92
C SER A 14 2.41 10.92 5.44
N ALA A 15 3.05 11.80 6.22
CA ALA A 15 2.93 11.78 7.68
C ALA A 15 1.51 12.09 8.17
N ASP A 16 0.69 12.78 7.37
CA ASP A 16 -0.70 13.07 7.73
C ASP A 16 -1.61 11.88 7.44
N VAL A 17 -1.24 11.03 6.49
CA VAL A 17 -1.96 9.80 6.21
C VAL A 17 -1.63 8.75 7.27
N MET A 18 -0.34 8.59 7.55
CA MET A 18 0.16 7.68 8.57
C MET A 18 1.42 8.29 9.18
N PRO A 19 1.33 8.87 10.42
CA PRO A 19 2.46 9.57 11.03
C PRO A 19 3.77 8.77 11.07
N ALA A 20 3.68 7.45 11.23
CA ALA A 20 4.84 6.59 11.29
C ALA A 20 5.71 6.67 10.02
N LEU A 21 5.12 6.95 8.86
CA LEU A 21 5.88 7.06 7.60
C LEU A 21 6.87 8.23 7.63
N GLY A 22 6.54 9.30 8.33
CA GLY A 22 7.43 10.44 8.50
C GLY A 22 8.61 10.16 9.41
N LEU A 23 8.56 9.09 10.18
CA LEU A 23 9.62 8.68 11.12
C LEU A 23 10.53 7.60 10.53
N LEU A 24 10.15 7.01 9.40
CA LEU A 24 10.92 5.97 8.74
C LEU A 24 11.70 6.56 7.56
N GLN A 25 12.80 5.91 7.20
CA GLN A 25 13.70 6.36 6.14
C GLN A 25 13.41 5.66 4.81
N HIS A 26 12.13 5.42 4.51
CA HIS A 26 11.74 4.90 3.21
C HIS A 26 11.57 6.02 2.20
N ASP A 27 11.79 5.71 0.94
CA ASP A 27 11.54 6.63 -0.17
C ASP A 27 10.07 6.53 -0.55
N VAL A 28 9.27 7.51 -0.15
CA VAL A 28 7.82 7.51 -0.33
C VAL A 28 7.44 8.51 -1.43
N LYS A 29 6.89 8.00 -2.52
CA LYS A 29 6.29 8.81 -3.57
C LYS A 29 4.78 8.84 -3.35
N ILE A 30 4.18 10.03 -3.46
CA ILE A 30 2.74 10.23 -3.22
C ILE A 30 2.07 10.58 -4.54
N LEU A 31 1.04 9.82 -4.90
CA LEU A 31 0.24 10.06 -6.09
C LEU A 31 -1.25 9.94 -5.74
N PRO A 32 -2.14 10.58 -6.51
CA PRO A 32 -3.58 10.46 -6.28
C PRO A 32 -4.11 9.08 -6.65
N ILE A 33 -5.28 8.74 -6.11
CA ILE A 33 -6.00 7.51 -6.48
C ILE A 33 -6.74 7.77 -7.79
N GLU A 34 -6.02 7.66 -8.89
CA GLU A 34 -6.52 7.91 -10.24
C GLU A 34 -5.98 6.86 -11.21
N ALA A 35 -6.82 6.44 -12.15
CA ALA A 35 -6.44 5.43 -13.13
C ALA A 35 -5.24 5.84 -13.99
N SER A 36 -5.02 7.15 -14.19
CA SER A 36 -3.87 7.68 -14.94
C SER A 36 -2.52 7.25 -14.34
N VAL A 37 -2.47 7.01 -13.04
CA VAL A 37 -1.25 6.54 -12.37
C VAL A 37 -0.81 5.18 -12.90
N LEU A 38 -1.75 4.36 -13.37
CA LEU A 38 -1.49 3.00 -13.84
C LEU A 38 -0.99 2.94 -15.29
N VAL A 39 -0.98 4.06 -16.00
CA VAL A 39 -0.45 4.13 -17.39
C VAL A 39 1.07 3.95 -17.35
N GLU A 40 1.75 4.66 -16.48
CA GLU A 40 3.19 4.51 -16.27
C GLU A 40 3.46 4.50 -14.75
N PRO A 41 3.18 3.38 -14.06
CA PRO A 41 3.38 3.33 -12.62
C PRO A 41 4.87 3.43 -12.28
N PRO A 42 5.22 4.17 -11.21
CA PRO A 42 6.61 4.23 -10.78
C PRO A 42 7.11 2.87 -10.32
N VAL A 43 8.42 2.65 -10.44
CA VAL A 43 9.05 1.40 -9.98
C VAL A 43 9.22 1.50 -8.47
N VAL A 44 8.48 0.68 -7.74
CA VAL A 44 8.50 0.66 -6.27
C VAL A 44 8.51 -0.78 -5.76
N ASP A 45 8.80 -0.94 -4.48
CA ASP A 45 8.84 -2.25 -3.84
C ASP A 45 7.51 -2.63 -3.22
N CYS A 46 6.68 -1.65 -2.88
CA CYS A 46 5.37 -1.86 -2.26
C CYS A 46 4.46 -0.68 -2.54
N LEU A 47 3.18 -0.97 -2.73
CA LEU A 47 2.12 0.04 -2.84
C LEU A 47 1.38 0.15 -1.52
N LEU A 48 1.14 1.39 -1.07
CA LEU A 48 0.27 1.68 0.06
C LEU A 48 -0.95 2.43 -0.46
N ILE A 49 -2.15 1.95 -0.18
CA ILE A 49 -3.37 2.63 -0.58
C ILE A 49 -4.10 3.19 0.64
N ASP A 50 -4.45 4.47 0.58
CA ASP A 50 -5.20 5.13 1.63
C ASP A 50 -6.67 4.70 1.58
N ALA A 51 -7.07 3.85 2.51
CA ALA A 51 -8.42 3.34 2.64
C ALA A 51 -9.13 3.88 3.89
N ARG A 52 -8.71 5.04 4.39
CA ARG A 52 -9.26 5.59 5.64
C ARG A 52 -10.64 6.22 5.48
N ARG A 53 -10.96 6.72 4.28
CA ARG A 53 -12.18 7.52 4.07
C ARG A 53 -13.19 6.85 3.17
N ASP A 54 -12.78 6.38 2.01
CA ASP A 54 -13.65 5.78 1.00
C ASP A 54 -13.24 4.34 0.76
N LEU A 55 -13.74 3.44 1.59
CA LEU A 55 -13.43 2.01 1.51
C LEU A 55 -13.87 1.39 0.16
N PRO A 56 -15.09 1.65 -0.35
CA PRO A 56 -15.47 1.10 -1.65
C PRO A 56 -14.57 1.56 -2.80
N ALA A 57 -14.19 2.83 -2.82
CA ALA A 57 -13.30 3.36 -3.86
C ALA A 57 -11.91 2.74 -3.77
N ALA A 58 -11.38 2.59 -2.55
CA ALA A 58 -10.08 1.95 -2.34
C ALA A 58 -10.10 0.50 -2.80
N LYS A 59 -11.15 -0.25 -2.47
CA LYS A 59 -11.35 -1.62 -2.91
C LYS A 59 -11.37 -1.73 -4.43
N SER A 60 -12.17 -0.90 -5.08
CA SER A 60 -12.30 -0.88 -6.55
C SER A 60 -10.95 -0.57 -7.21
N PHE A 61 -10.22 0.40 -6.68
CA PHE A 61 -8.93 0.78 -7.23
C PHE A 61 -7.88 -0.33 -7.03
N THR A 62 -7.88 -1.00 -5.88
CA THR A 62 -7.00 -2.13 -5.62
C THR A 62 -7.25 -3.25 -6.63
N LYS A 63 -8.52 -3.55 -6.91
CA LYS A 63 -8.87 -4.55 -7.92
C LYS A 63 -8.44 -4.12 -9.32
N LEU A 64 -8.53 -2.84 -9.63
CA LEU A 64 -8.05 -2.31 -10.91
C LEU A 64 -6.54 -2.50 -11.03
N ILE A 65 -5.77 -2.19 -9.98
CA ILE A 65 -4.32 -2.40 -9.98
C ILE A 65 -3.97 -3.86 -10.27
N THR A 66 -4.60 -4.79 -9.58
CA THR A 66 -4.31 -6.22 -9.76
C THR A 66 -4.68 -6.70 -11.15
N SER A 67 -5.71 -6.13 -11.77
CA SER A 67 -6.13 -6.49 -13.12
C SER A 67 -5.16 -6.00 -14.21
N THR A 68 -4.35 -4.98 -13.93
CA THR A 68 -3.38 -4.45 -14.89
C THR A 68 -2.09 -5.27 -14.96
N GLY A 69 -1.93 -6.26 -14.08
CA GLY A 69 -0.72 -7.07 -14.03
C GLY A 69 0.44 -6.41 -13.30
N VAL A 70 0.19 -5.33 -12.56
CA VAL A 70 1.21 -4.74 -11.69
C VAL A 70 1.59 -5.76 -10.62
N ASP A 71 2.87 -6.12 -10.59
CA ASP A 71 3.37 -7.22 -9.79
C ASP A 71 4.14 -6.70 -8.56
N VAL A 72 3.44 -5.92 -7.74
CA VAL A 72 3.98 -5.30 -6.53
C VAL A 72 2.96 -5.53 -5.42
N PRO A 73 3.39 -5.91 -4.21
CA PRO A 73 2.45 -6.12 -3.11
C PRO A 73 1.77 -4.81 -2.72
N ILE A 74 0.50 -4.92 -2.37
CA ILE A 74 -0.35 -3.79 -1.98
C ILE A 74 -0.71 -3.94 -0.52
N MET A 75 -0.56 -2.87 0.25
CA MET A 75 -1.00 -2.79 1.64
C MET A 75 -2.04 -1.69 1.76
N ALA A 76 -3.10 -1.94 2.51
CA ALA A 76 -4.12 -0.93 2.77
C ALA A 76 -3.86 -0.23 4.10
N ILE A 77 -4.01 1.09 4.12
CA ILE A 77 -3.96 1.90 5.35
C ILE A 77 -5.39 2.25 5.71
N THR A 78 -5.82 1.89 6.91
CA THR A 78 -7.18 2.14 7.35
C THR A 78 -7.25 2.53 8.82
N THR A 79 -8.40 3.03 9.23
CA THR A 79 -8.73 3.20 10.64
C THR A 79 -9.22 1.87 11.22
N GLU A 80 -9.28 1.77 12.54
CA GLU A 80 -9.77 0.55 13.19
C GLU A 80 -11.21 0.23 12.75
N GLY A 81 -12.05 1.24 12.60
CA GLY A 81 -13.43 1.05 12.15
C GLY A 81 -13.55 0.51 10.73
N GLY A 82 -12.54 0.68 9.90
CA GLY A 82 -12.54 0.17 8.54
C GLY A 82 -12.09 -1.27 8.39
N LEU A 83 -11.47 -1.86 9.42
CA LEU A 83 -10.90 -3.19 9.33
C LEU A 83 -11.92 -4.27 8.96
N SER A 84 -13.14 -4.15 9.43
CA SER A 84 -14.20 -5.14 9.17
C SER A 84 -14.60 -5.21 7.70
N ALA A 85 -14.33 -4.17 6.93
CA ALA A 85 -14.66 -4.12 5.50
C ALA A 85 -13.54 -4.67 4.61
N ILE A 86 -12.37 -4.94 5.16
CA ILE A 86 -11.20 -5.35 4.40
C ILE A 86 -11.02 -6.87 4.51
N ASN A 87 -10.95 -7.52 3.35
CA ASN A 87 -10.83 -8.96 3.23
C ASN A 87 -9.80 -9.34 2.18
N ALA A 88 -9.47 -10.60 2.12
CA ALA A 88 -8.53 -11.13 1.15
C ALA A 88 -8.97 -10.92 -0.31
N ASP A 89 -10.28 -10.79 -0.55
CA ASP A 89 -10.82 -10.55 -1.90
C ASP A 89 -10.45 -9.18 -2.47
N TRP A 90 -9.91 -8.27 -1.67
CA TRP A 90 -9.37 -7.01 -2.16
C TRP A 90 -8.10 -7.22 -3.01
N GLY A 91 -7.39 -8.34 -2.84
CA GLY A 91 -6.12 -8.59 -3.51
C GLY A 91 -4.93 -7.91 -2.85
N ILE A 92 -5.06 -7.52 -1.58
CA ILE A 92 -3.98 -6.91 -0.80
C ILE A 92 -3.16 -7.95 -0.07
N ALA A 93 -1.90 -7.61 0.21
CA ALA A 93 -0.99 -8.48 0.94
C ALA A 93 -1.13 -8.33 2.46
N ASP A 94 -1.48 -7.14 2.94
CA ASP A 94 -1.64 -6.87 4.36
C ASP A 94 -2.39 -5.55 4.57
N VAL A 95 -2.73 -5.26 5.81
CA VAL A 95 -3.40 -4.03 6.23
C VAL A 95 -2.62 -3.41 7.38
N ILE A 96 -2.58 -2.07 7.43
CA ILE A 96 -1.93 -1.32 8.50
C ILE A 96 -2.91 -0.30 9.04
N LEU A 97 -3.00 -0.18 10.37
CA LEU A 97 -3.72 0.93 10.98
C LEU A 97 -2.95 2.22 10.82
N ASP A 98 -3.64 3.32 10.54
CA ASP A 98 -3.02 4.65 10.39
C ASP A 98 -2.33 5.12 11.68
N THR A 99 -2.72 4.53 12.83
CA THR A 99 -2.13 4.82 14.14
C THR A 99 -0.98 3.90 14.52
N ALA A 100 -0.61 2.95 13.66
CA ALA A 100 0.48 2.02 13.96
C ALA A 100 1.79 2.75 14.19
N GLY A 101 2.57 2.27 15.15
CA GLY A 101 3.89 2.84 15.44
C GLY A 101 4.92 2.53 14.36
N PRO A 102 6.03 3.28 14.32
CA PRO A 102 7.02 3.12 13.26
C PRO A 102 7.67 1.72 13.22
N ALA A 103 7.91 1.08 14.35
CA ALA A 103 8.49 -0.26 14.38
C ALA A 103 7.55 -1.29 13.76
N GLU A 104 6.25 -1.19 14.04
CA GLU A 104 5.25 -2.09 13.47
C GLU A 104 5.12 -1.88 11.96
N VAL A 105 5.03 -0.63 11.52
CA VAL A 105 4.92 -0.28 10.10
C VAL A 105 6.13 -0.81 9.33
N ASP A 106 7.33 -0.56 9.84
CA ASP A 106 8.56 -1.02 9.21
C ASP A 106 8.61 -2.55 9.11
N ALA A 107 8.25 -3.25 10.20
CA ALA A 107 8.25 -4.71 10.22
C ALA A 107 7.27 -5.30 9.20
N ARG A 108 6.05 -4.74 9.11
CA ARG A 108 5.04 -5.22 8.15
C ARG A 108 5.48 -4.99 6.71
N ILE A 109 6.07 -3.83 6.42
CA ILE A 109 6.58 -3.52 5.09
C ILE A 109 7.70 -4.50 4.71
N ARG A 110 8.66 -4.73 5.60
CA ARG A 110 9.76 -5.67 5.34
C ARG A 110 9.25 -7.10 5.11
N ILE A 111 8.29 -7.54 5.89
CA ILE A 111 7.72 -8.88 5.77
C ILE A 111 6.98 -9.03 4.44
N VAL A 112 6.16 -8.05 4.08
CA VAL A 112 5.39 -8.08 2.83
C VAL A 112 6.33 -8.10 1.62
N ILE A 113 7.33 -7.24 1.60
CA ILE A 113 8.31 -7.19 0.51
C ILE A 113 9.11 -8.49 0.44
N GLY A 114 9.53 -9.03 1.60
CA GLY A 114 10.27 -10.28 1.68
C GLY A 114 9.47 -11.48 1.19
N LYS A 115 8.19 -11.57 1.58
CA LYS A 115 7.31 -12.65 1.12
C LYS A 115 7.06 -12.57 -0.38
N ASP A 116 6.88 -11.38 -0.91
CA ASP A 116 6.70 -11.18 -2.34
C ASP A 116 7.94 -11.64 -3.11
N ALA A 117 9.13 -11.29 -2.66
CA ALA A 117 10.38 -11.70 -3.28
C ALA A 117 10.54 -13.23 -3.27
N ILE A 118 10.18 -13.89 -2.18
CA ILE A 118 10.21 -15.36 -2.08
C ILE A 118 9.22 -15.98 -3.06
N THR A 119 8.01 -15.42 -3.14
CA THR A 119 6.98 -15.91 -4.07
C THR A 119 7.44 -15.76 -5.53
N GLN A 120 8.05 -14.63 -5.88
CA GLN A 120 8.59 -14.40 -7.21
C GLN A 120 9.67 -15.43 -7.57
N LEU A 121 10.57 -15.72 -6.64
CA LEU A 121 11.60 -16.73 -6.84
C LEU A 121 11.00 -18.12 -7.03
N ALA A 122 9.96 -18.48 -6.28
CA ALA A 122 9.28 -19.76 -6.38
C ALA A 122 8.54 -19.93 -7.71
N ASN A 123 8.04 -18.83 -8.28
CA ASN A 123 7.27 -18.83 -9.54
C ASN A 123 8.16 -18.62 -10.76
N ASN A 124 9.43 -18.36 -10.59
CA ASN A 124 10.38 -18.13 -11.67
C ASN A 124 11.18 -19.41 -11.92
N PRO A 125 10.96 -20.11 -13.05
CA PRO A 125 11.66 -21.35 -13.35
C PRO A 125 13.16 -21.17 -13.60
#